data_5443e8055a194c34022bfcaeee0210c0
#
_entry.id   5443e8055a194c34022bfcaeee0210c0
#
_cell.length_a   1.000
_cell.length_b   1.000
_cell.length_c   1.000
_cell.angle_alpha   90.00
_cell.angle_beta   90.00
_cell.angle_gamma   90.00
#
_symmetry.space_group_name_H-M   'P 1'
#
loop_
_entity.id
_entity.type
_entity.pdbx_description
1 polymer ?
#
loop_
_entity_poly.entity_id
_entity_poly.type
_entity_poly.pdbx_seq_one_letter_code
_entity_poly.pdbx_strand_id
1 'polypeptide(L)'
;LAIVEGKPKTCTLKDFLQNFLIFREDVVIKKTKFDLQKAEERAHILIGLSVSVENLDKIIKLIRSSKTPDDAKNSIQKTKWKINKSQKLISLVEGKKGKNLYSLSEPQVLAILELRLQKLTALGINEIEVEIKKLAELISKYKKIISSKKELLKVISEELKNIKDKFAVPRRTKIIDAVLNYDIEETIQKQSVIITVTLQGYIKRGSLDGVKKQKRGGKGKSGITTRDQDSVVQTLSVNTHTSVLFFSTEGLVYKIK
;
A
#
# COMPACT_ATOMS: atom_id res chain seq x y z
N LEU A 1 -10.24 1.95 15.68
CA LEU A 1 -11.32 1.85 14.69
C LEU A 1 -10.72 1.93 13.30
N ALA A 2 -11.04 0.98 12.41
CA ALA A 2 -10.60 0.95 11.02
C ALA A 2 -11.74 0.52 10.10
N ILE A 3 -11.60 0.81 8.81
CA ILE A 3 -12.52 0.31 7.79
C ILE A 3 -11.90 -0.97 7.20
N VAL A 4 -12.54 -2.10 7.45
CA VAL A 4 -12.13 -3.40 6.92
C VAL A 4 -13.22 -3.91 6.00
N GLU A 5 -12.89 -4.22 4.76
CA GLU A 5 -13.85 -4.66 3.70
C GLU A 5 -15.06 -3.71 3.55
N GLY A 6 -14.79 -2.40 3.64
CA GLY A 6 -15.81 -1.36 3.51
C GLY A 6 -16.71 -1.14 4.75
N LYS A 7 -16.44 -1.84 5.87
CA LYS A 7 -17.21 -1.71 7.11
C LYS A 7 -16.33 -1.19 8.26
N PRO A 8 -16.85 -0.30 9.12
CA PRO A 8 -16.13 0.16 10.30
C PRO A 8 -16.01 -0.98 11.32
N LYS A 9 -14.80 -1.26 11.80
CA LYS A 9 -14.51 -2.31 12.78
C LYS A 9 -13.50 -1.82 13.82
N THR A 10 -13.70 -2.17 15.09
CA THR A 10 -12.68 -2.01 16.12
C THR A 10 -11.66 -3.13 15.96
N CYS A 11 -10.40 -2.78 15.72
CA CYS A 11 -9.33 -3.72 15.43
C CYS A 11 -8.26 -3.65 16.51
N THR A 12 -7.75 -4.81 16.91
CA THR A 12 -6.51 -4.94 17.68
C THR A 12 -5.30 -4.72 16.76
N LEU A 13 -4.10 -4.57 17.32
CA LEU A 13 -2.86 -4.50 16.53
C LEU A 13 -2.69 -5.76 15.67
N LYS A 14 -3.04 -6.93 16.19
CA LYS A 14 -2.99 -8.20 15.47
C LYS A 14 -3.92 -8.18 14.25
N ASP A 15 -5.14 -7.66 14.40
CA ASP A 15 -6.09 -7.55 13.29
C ASP A 15 -5.56 -6.64 12.17
N PHE A 16 -4.91 -5.52 12.52
CA PHE A 16 -4.27 -4.64 11.53
C PHE A 16 -3.20 -5.38 10.74
N LEU A 17 -2.30 -6.10 11.43
CA LEU A 17 -1.23 -6.84 10.77
C LEU A 17 -1.77 -7.97 9.88
N GLN A 18 -2.79 -8.69 10.33
CA GLN A 18 -3.42 -9.76 9.54
C GLN A 18 -4.10 -9.21 8.29
N ASN A 19 -4.90 -8.15 8.41
CA ASN A 19 -5.56 -7.51 7.26
C ASN A 19 -4.53 -6.94 6.27
N PHE A 20 -3.44 -6.35 6.76
CA PHE A 20 -2.34 -5.89 5.91
C PHE A 20 -1.71 -7.06 5.14
N LEU A 21 -1.42 -8.19 5.79
CA LEU A 21 -0.84 -9.35 5.12
C LEU A 21 -1.77 -9.92 4.05
N ILE A 22 -3.07 -10.07 4.35
CA ILE A 22 -4.08 -10.54 3.37
C ILE A 22 -4.10 -9.62 2.15
N PHE A 23 -4.13 -8.31 2.37
CA PHE A 23 -4.08 -7.33 1.28
C PHE A 23 -2.79 -7.44 0.46
N ARG A 24 -1.63 -7.57 1.12
CA ARG A 24 -0.35 -7.73 0.43
C ARG A 24 -0.26 -9.02 -0.37
N GLU A 25 -0.76 -10.13 0.18
CA GLU A 25 -0.86 -11.41 -0.55
C GLU A 25 -1.64 -11.22 -1.86
N ASP A 26 -2.82 -10.60 -1.81
CA ASP A 26 -3.66 -10.35 -3.00
C ASP A 26 -2.96 -9.45 -4.04
N VAL A 27 -2.35 -8.36 -3.59
CA VAL A 27 -1.61 -7.43 -4.47
C VAL A 27 -0.44 -8.12 -5.15
N VAL A 28 0.39 -8.88 -4.41
CA VAL A 28 1.54 -9.58 -4.98
C VAL A 28 1.09 -10.68 -5.95
N ILE A 29 0.01 -11.41 -5.64
CA ILE A 29 -0.56 -12.40 -6.57
C ILE A 29 -1.03 -11.74 -7.86
N LYS A 30 -1.79 -10.65 -7.79
CA LYS A 30 -2.28 -9.91 -8.97
C LYS A 30 -1.14 -9.39 -9.82
N LYS A 31 -0.15 -8.76 -9.19
CA LYS A 31 1.08 -8.30 -9.86
C LYS A 31 1.81 -9.44 -10.54
N THR A 32 2.04 -10.55 -9.82
CA THR A 32 2.76 -11.71 -10.36
C THR A 32 2.01 -12.36 -11.52
N LYS A 33 0.67 -12.42 -11.47
CA LYS A 33 -0.15 -12.93 -12.59
C LYS A 33 -0.02 -12.05 -13.83
N PHE A 34 -0.03 -10.74 -13.65
CA PHE A 34 0.14 -9.78 -14.75
C PHE A 34 1.54 -9.89 -15.38
N ASP A 35 2.58 -9.96 -14.55
CA ASP A 35 3.96 -10.11 -15.00
C ASP A 35 4.18 -11.47 -15.69
N LEU A 36 3.54 -12.54 -15.19
CA LEU A 36 3.53 -13.86 -15.81
C LEU A 36 2.92 -13.81 -17.21
N GLN A 37 1.74 -13.22 -17.34
CA GLN A 37 1.05 -13.10 -18.63
C GLN A 37 1.93 -12.34 -19.65
N LYS A 38 2.50 -11.21 -19.26
CA LYS A 38 3.42 -10.46 -20.13
C LYS A 38 4.65 -11.26 -20.55
N ALA A 39 5.23 -12.01 -19.60
CA ALA A 39 6.38 -12.86 -19.89
C ALA A 39 6.01 -14.02 -20.85
N GLU A 40 4.84 -14.64 -20.68
CA GLU A 40 4.34 -15.70 -21.56
C GLU A 40 4.03 -15.16 -22.96
N GLU A 41 3.37 -13.99 -23.09
CA GLU A 41 3.10 -13.34 -24.36
C GLU A 41 4.41 -13.01 -25.12
N ARG A 42 5.38 -12.42 -24.42
CA ARG A 42 6.70 -12.11 -25.00
C ARG A 42 7.46 -13.36 -25.42
N ALA A 43 7.49 -14.39 -24.57
CA ALA A 43 8.12 -15.66 -24.87
C ALA A 43 7.45 -16.36 -26.07
N HIS A 44 6.12 -16.30 -26.17
CA HIS A 44 5.37 -16.83 -27.28
C HIS A 44 5.78 -16.18 -28.62
N ILE A 45 5.90 -14.84 -28.66
CA ILE A 45 6.39 -14.13 -29.84
C ILE A 45 7.81 -14.54 -30.21
N LEU A 46 8.71 -14.60 -29.23
CA LEU A 46 10.11 -14.96 -29.47
C LEU A 46 10.28 -16.40 -29.97
N ILE A 47 9.45 -17.33 -29.49
CA ILE A 47 9.40 -18.69 -30.02
C ILE A 47 9.05 -18.67 -31.50
N GLY A 48 8.03 -17.91 -31.92
CA GLY A 48 7.68 -17.74 -33.32
C GLY A 48 8.82 -17.21 -34.17
N LEU A 49 9.55 -16.21 -33.66
CA LEU A 49 10.73 -15.66 -34.32
C LEU A 49 11.86 -16.70 -34.41
N SER A 50 12.11 -17.50 -33.38
CA SER A 50 13.11 -18.58 -33.41
C SER A 50 12.76 -19.65 -34.45
N VAL A 51 11.48 -20.05 -34.53
CA VAL A 51 11.01 -20.99 -35.57
C VAL A 51 11.13 -20.39 -36.98
N SER A 52 10.89 -19.10 -37.13
CA SER A 52 10.99 -18.41 -38.43
C SER A 52 12.43 -18.37 -38.91
N VAL A 53 13.38 -18.14 -38.04
CA VAL A 53 14.82 -18.13 -38.39
C VAL A 53 15.29 -19.51 -38.85
N GLU A 54 14.85 -20.59 -38.20
CA GLU A 54 15.16 -21.95 -38.67
C GLU A 54 14.59 -22.28 -40.07
N ASN A 55 13.54 -21.58 -40.49
CA ASN A 55 12.84 -21.82 -41.76
C ASN A 55 12.86 -20.61 -42.69
N LEU A 56 13.87 -19.75 -42.56
CA LEU A 56 13.94 -18.44 -43.18
C LEU A 56 13.70 -18.47 -44.71
N ASP A 57 14.42 -19.32 -45.40
CA ASP A 57 14.33 -19.39 -46.89
C ASP A 57 12.91 -19.76 -47.34
N LYS A 58 12.21 -20.62 -46.63
CA LYS A 58 10.83 -20.98 -46.97
C LYS A 58 9.86 -19.83 -46.70
N ILE A 59 10.04 -19.12 -45.58
CA ILE A 59 9.23 -17.97 -45.22
C ILE A 59 9.41 -16.86 -46.26
N ILE A 60 10.66 -16.54 -46.66
CA ILE A 60 10.95 -15.55 -47.66
C ILE A 60 10.31 -15.93 -49.01
N LYS A 61 10.40 -17.20 -49.43
CA LYS A 61 9.78 -17.67 -50.64
C LYS A 61 8.26 -17.49 -50.60
N LEU A 62 7.58 -17.84 -49.49
CA LEU A 62 6.15 -17.65 -49.30
C LEU A 62 5.75 -16.16 -49.36
N ILE A 63 6.48 -15.29 -48.70
CA ILE A 63 6.21 -13.85 -48.73
C ILE A 63 6.35 -13.30 -50.15
N ARG A 64 7.41 -13.68 -50.89
CA ARG A 64 7.63 -13.20 -52.26
C ARG A 64 6.61 -13.76 -53.27
N SER A 65 6.05 -14.93 -53.04
CA SER A 65 5.03 -15.53 -53.89
C SER A 65 3.62 -15.04 -53.63
N SER A 66 3.39 -14.38 -52.48
CA SER A 66 2.09 -13.84 -52.12
C SER A 66 1.81 -12.52 -52.79
N LYS A 67 0.56 -12.31 -53.24
CA LYS A 67 0.13 -11.09 -53.93
C LYS A 67 -0.21 -9.97 -52.95
N THR A 68 -0.69 -10.31 -51.77
CA THR A 68 -1.05 -9.35 -50.73
C THR A 68 -0.42 -9.74 -49.37
N PRO A 69 -0.26 -8.78 -48.46
CA PRO A 69 0.23 -9.09 -47.07
C PRO A 69 -0.67 -10.08 -46.34
N ASP A 70 -1.98 -10.04 -46.56
CA ASP A 70 -2.94 -10.96 -45.96
C ASP A 70 -2.81 -12.39 -46.50
N ASP A 71 -2.51 -12.55 -47.79
CA ASP A 71 -2.20 -13.86 -48.38
C ASP A 71 -0.92 -14.45 -47.79
N ALA A 72 0.09 -13.63 -47.57
CA ALA A 72 1.34 -14.04 -46.93
C ALA A 72 1.07 -14.50 -45.49
N LYS A 73 0.32 -13.71 -44.71
CA LYS A 73 -0.09 -14.03 -43.35
C LYS A 73 -0.81 -15.39 -43.28
N ASN A 74 -1.84 -15.58 -44.11
CA ASN A 74 -2.62 -16.81 -44.14
C ASN A 74 -1.77 -18.03 -44.56
N SER A 75 -0.88 -17.86 -45.50
CA SER A 75 0.00 -18.93 -45.99
C SER A 75 1.01 -19.36 -44.95
N ILE A 76 1.61 -18.41 -44.24
CA ILE A 76 2.55 -18.70 -43.16
C ILE A 76 1.84 -19.40 -41.97
N GLN A 77 0.62 -18.95 -41.63
CA GLN A 77 -0.16 -19.53 -40.52
C GLN A 77 -0.65 -20.97 -40.80
N LYS A 78 -1.08 -21.26 -42.03
CA LYS A 78 -1.54 -22.59 -42.42
C LYS A 78 -0.42 -23.61 -42.56
N THR A 79 0.82 -23.14 -42.76
CA THR A 79 1.97 -24.03 -42.97
C THR A 79 2.46 -24.61 -41.64
N LYS A 80 2.78 -25.88 -41.62
CA LYS A 80 3.45 -26.55 -40.49
C LYS A 80 4.98 -26.44 -40.66
N TRP A 81 5.62 -25.84 -39.67
CA TRP A 81 7.04 -25.55 -39.69
C TRP A 81 7.86 -26.61 -38.97
N LYS A 82 8.94 -27.09 -39.59
CA LYS A 82 9.85 -28.03 -38.95
C LYS A 82 10.64 -27.30 -37.86
N ILE A 83 10.75 -27.92 -36.69
CA ILE A 83 11.50 -27.40 -35.54
C ILE A 83 12.58 -28.41 -35.13
N ASN A 84 13.80 -27.93 -35.00
CA ASN A 84 14.95 -28.71 -34.51
C ASN A 84 15.55 -28.07 -33.26
N LYS A 85 16.21 -26.92 -33.41
CA LYS A 85 16.85 -26.17 -32.31
C LYS A 85 15.82 -25.53 -31.40
N SER A 86 14.77 -24.96 -31.94
CA SER A 86 13.67 -24.31 -31.20
C SER A 86 12.86 -25.27 -30.35
N GLN A 87 12.94 -26.59 -30.57
CA GLN A 87 12.20 -27.59 -29.81
C GLN A 87 12.51 -27.54 -28.30
N LYS A 88 13.78 -27.34 -27.92
CA LYS A 88 14.17 -27.20 -26.52
C LYS A 88 13.57 -25.93 -25.89
N LEU A 89 13.57 -24.83 -26.62
CA LEU A 89 13.02 -23.54 -26.15
C LEU A 89 11.50 -23.60 -25.98
N ILE A 90 10.79 -24.26 -26.91
CA ILE A 90 9.35 -24.48 -26.84
C ILE A 90 9.00 -25.34 -25.60
N SER A 91 9.77 -26.41 -25.35
CA SER A 91 9.53 -27.27 -24.20
C SER A 91 9.77 -26.55 -22.86
N LEU A 92 10.70 -25.61 -22.79
CA LEU A 92 10.98 -24.81 -21.59
C LEU A 92 9.84 -23.83 -21.26
N VAL A 93 9.22 -23.22 -22.28
CA VAL A 93 8.18 -22.20 -22.09
C VAL A 93 6.77 -22.81 -22.05
N GLU A 94 6.43 -23.65 -23.03
CA GLU A 94 5.07 -24.20 -23.17
C GLU A 94 4.86 -25.53 -22.42
N GLY A 95 5.94 -26.17 -21.95
CA GLY A 95 5.87 -27.45 -21.24
C GLY A 95 5.44 -28.63 -22.12
N LYS A 96 5.24 -28.42 -23.43
CA LYS A 96 4.85 -29.46 -24.39
C LYS A 96 6.08 -30.17 -24.91
N LYS A 97 6.16 -31.48 -24.73
CA LYS A 97 7.14 -32.33 -25.43
C LYS A 97 6.84 -32.26 -26.93
N GLY A 98 7.73 -31.60 -27.68
CA GLY A 98 7.47 -31.16 -29.03
C GLY A 98 7.20 -32.32 -30.03
N LYS A 99 6.19 -32.12 -30.83
CA LYS A 99 6.10 -32.69 -32.17
C LYS A 99 7.13 -31.96 -33.05
N ASN A 100 7.79 -32.63 -33.97
CA ASN A 100 8.76 -32.02 -34.91
C ASN A 100 8.16 -30.95 -35.84
N LEU A 101 6.91 -30.59 -35.63
CA LEU A 101 6.14 -29.65 -36.42
C LEU A 101 5.44 -28.63 -35.50
N TYR A 102 5.59 -27.36 -35.80
CA TYR A 102 4.99 -26.23 -35.09
C TYR A 102 4.08 -25.42 -36.01
N SER A 103 2.94 -24.98 -35.49
CA SER A 103 2.00 -24.10 -36.20
C SER A 103 2.11 -22.71 -35.58
N LEU A 104 2.39 -21.71 -36.36
CA LEU A 104 2.51 -20.33 -35.90
C LEU A 104 1.14 -19.72 -35.63
N SER A 105 1.01 -19.00 -34.54
CA SER A 105 -0.18 -18.22 -34.21
C SER A 105 -0.19 -16.88 -34.95
N GLU A 106 -1.35 -16.24 -35.02
CA GLU A 106 -1.50 -14.95 -35.66
C GLU A 106 -0.56 -13.86 -35.09
N PRO A 107 -0.43 -13.67 -33.76
CA PRO A 107 0.53 -12.71 -33.21
C PRO A 107 1.99 -13.02 -33.58
N GLN A 108 2.35 -14.30 -33.67
CA GLN A 108 3.68 -14.71 -34.10
C GLN A 108 3.93 -14.37 -35.57
N VAL A 109 2.94 -14.61 -36.45
CA VAL A 109 3.05 -14.30 -37.88
C VAL A 109 3.16 -12.79 -38.10
N LEU A 110 2.39 -11.97 -37.39
CA LEU A 110 2.51 -10.51 -37.46
C LEU A 110 3.91 -10.06 -37.06
N ALA A 111 4.42 -10.57 -35.94
CA ALA A 111 5.78 -10.25 -35.48
C ALA A 111 6.88 -10.69 -36.48
N ILE A 112 6.68 -11.78 -37.21
CA ILE A 112 7.58 -12.25 -38.25
C ILE A 112 7.56 -11.30 -39.48
N LEU A 113 6.39 -10.82 -39.89
CA LEU A 113 6.25 -9.91 -41.00
C LEU A 113 6.83 -8.52 -40.70
N GLU A 114 6.80 -8.09 -39.44
CA GLU A 114 7.39 -6.83 -38.96
C GLU A 114 8.89 -6.94 -38.67
N LEU A 115 9.49 -8.15 -38.81
CA LEU A 115 10.89 -8.38 -38.44
C LEU A 115 11.85 -7.59 -39.32
N ARG A 116 12.71 -6.78 -38.69
CA ARG A 116 13.80 -6.10 -39.39
C ARG A 116 14.91 -7.10 -39.77
N LEU A 117 15.43 -6.97 -41.03
CA LEU A 117 16.49 -7.83 -41.54
C LEU A 117 17.74 -7.90 -40.67
N GLN A 118 18.04 -6.85 -39.90
CA GLN A 118 19.16 -6.80 -38.97
C GLN A 118 19.05 -7.87 -37.83
N LYS A 119 17.83 -8.26 -37.46
CA LYS A 119 17.62 -9.30 -36.42
C LYS A 119 17.76 -10.72 -36.96
N LEU A 120 17.96 -10.90 -38.23
CA LEU A 120 18.20 -12.19 -38.89
C LEU A 120 19.69 -12.57 -38.94
N THR A 121 20.57 -11.73 -38.39
CA THR A 121 22.00 -12.04 -38.25
C THR A 121 22.26 -13.08 -37.18
N ALA A 122 23.38 -13.78 -37.23
CA ALA A 122 23.78 -14.77 -36.22
C ALA A 122 23.79 -14.18 -34.78
N LEU A 123 24.16 -12.90 -34.65
CA LEU A 123 24.15 -12.18 -33.39
C LEU A 123 22.71 -11.99 -32.84
N GLY A 124 21.77 -11.59 -33.70
CA GLY A 124 20.37 -11.41 -33.34
C GLY A 124 19.67 -12.73 -32.97
N ILE A 125 20.08 -13.86 -33.55
CA ILE A 125 19.58 -15.20 -33.20
C ILE A 125 20.00 -15.57 -31.78
N ASN A 126 21.27 -15.37 -31.45
CA ASN A 126 21.77 -15.63 -30.09
C ASN A 126 21.09 -14.76 -29.04
N GLU A 127 20.80 -13.49 -29.35
CA GLU A 127 20.04 -12.60 -28.46
C GLU A 127 18.63 -13.12 -28.17
N ILE A 128 17.94 -13.62 -29.19
CA ILE A 128 16.59 -14.21 -29.04
C ILE A 128 16.64 -15.45 -28.16
N GLU A 129 17.61 -16.34 -28.35
CA GLU A 129 17.75 -17.53 -27.52
C GLU A 129 18.05 -17.22 -26.07
N VAL A 130 18.92 -16.24 -25.80
CA VAL A 130 19.23 -15.78 -24.44
C VAL A 130 17.99 -15.14 -23.77
N GLU A 131 17.24 -14.35 -24.53
CA GLU A 131 16.02 -13.72 -24.02
C GLU A 131 14.94 -14.77 -23.67
N ILE A 132 14.76 -15.79 -24.52
CA ILE A 132 13.80 -16.89 -24.25
C ILE A 132 14.20 -17.66 -22.99
N LYS A 133 15.49 -17.97 -22.78
CA LYS A 133 15.95 -18.66 -21.57
C LYS A 133 15.66 -17.83 -20.31
N LYS A 134 15.97 -16.55 -20.33
CA LYS A 134 15.66 -15.64 -19.22
C LYS A 134 14.15 -15.57 -18.91
N LEU A 135 13.32 -15.47 -19.94
CA LEU A 135 11.86 -15.48 -19.78
C LEU A 135 11.36 -16.81 -19.24
N ALA A 136 11.90 -17.96 -19.68
CA ALA A 136 11.54 -19.26 -19.15
C ALA A 136 11.81 -19.39 -17.64
N GLU A 137 12.97 -18.88 -17.18
CA GLU A 137 13.30 -18.81 -15.75
C GLU A 137 12.32 -17.92 -14.97
N LEU A 138 12.00 -16.73 -15.52
CA LEU A 138 11.02 -15.82 -14.91
C LEU A 138 9.63 -16.44 -14.83
N ILE A 139 9.16 -17.06 -15.92
CA ILE A 139 7.87 -17.77 -15.98
C ILE A 139 7.82 -18.87 -14.91
N SER A 140 8.89 -19.67 -14.80
CA SER A 140 9.00 -20.72 -13.78
C SER A 140 8.95 -20.12 -12.35
N LYS A 141 9.66 -19.01 -12.12
CA LYS A 141 9.63 -18.29 -10.84
C LYS A 141 8.24 -17.76 -10.51
N TYR A 142 7.58 -17.11 -11.45
CA TYR A 142 6.22 -16.56 -11.24
C TYR A 142 5.20 -17.69 -10.97
N LYS A 143 5.26 -18.79 -11.71
CA LYS A 143 4.41 -19.96 -11.46
C LYS A 143 4.62 -20.52 -10.05
N LYS A 144 5.85 -20.61 -9.56
CA LYS A 144 6.16 -21.04 -8.19
C LYS A 144 5.58 -20.08 -7.13
N ILE A 145 5.70 -18.78 -7.34
CA ILE A 145 5.14 -17.78 -6.40
C ILE A 145 3.62 -17.89 -6.32
N ILE A 146 2.93 -18.11 -7.46
CA ILE A 146 1.48 -18.22 -7.49
C ILE A 146 1.00 -19.54 -6.87
N SER A 147 1.73 -20.65 -7.07
CA SER A 147 1.34 -21.97 -6.60
C SER A 147 1.70 -22.28 -5.15
N SER A 148 2.65 -21.54 -4.56
CA SER A 148 3.18 -21.81 -3.22
C SER A 148 3.04 -20.61 -2.29
N LYS A 149 2.22 -20.77 -1.24
CA LYS A 149 2.09 -19.72 -0.20
C LYS A 149 3.43 -19.40 0.48
N LYS A 150 4.30 -20.37 0.63
CA LYS A 150 5.64 -20.18 1.22
C LYS A 150 6.50 -19.24 0.37
N GLU A 151 6.52 -19.42 -0.95
CA GLU A 151 7.28 -18.56 -1.86
C GLU A 151 6.66 -17.16 -1.94
N LEU A 152 5.33 -17.06 -1.92
CA LEU A 152 4.62 -15.78 -1.85
C LEU A 152 5.01 -14.98 -0.61
N LEU A 153 4.96 -15.59 0.57
CA LEU A 153 5.34 -14.94 1.84
C LEU A 153 6.83 -14.54 1.87
N LYS A 154 7.69 -15.32 1.21
CA LYS A 154 9.11 -14.99 1.07
C LYS A 154 9.31 -13.70 0.27
N VAL A 155 8.59 -13.55 -0.85
CA VAL A 155 8.63 -12.32 -1.66
C VAL A 155 8.15 -11.11 -0.84
N ILE A 156 7.04 -11.25 -0.11
CA ILE A 156 6.52 -10.18 0.76
C ILE A 156 7.55 -9.82 1.84
N SER A 157 8.18 -10.82 2.46
CA SER A 157 9.23 -10.59 3.47
C SER A 157 10.44 -9.84 2.91
N GLU A 158 10.88 -10.18 1.69
CA GLU A 158 11.98 -9.50 1.01
C GLU A 158 11.62 -8.04 0.67
N GLU A 159 10.40 -7.80 0.15
CA GLU A 159 9.92 -6.43 -0.11
C GLU A 159 9.87 -5.59 1.18
N LEU A 160 9.37 -6.14 2.27
CA LEU A 160 9.29 -5.44 3.57
C LEU A 160 10.68 -5.18 4.17
N LYS A 161 11.63 -6.12 4.03
CA LYS A 161 13.02 -5.91 4.44
C LYS A 161 13.67 -4.76 3.67
N ASN A 162 13.50 -4.72 2.36
CA ASN A 162 14.02 -3.65 1.52
C ASN A 162 13.45 -2.27 1.91
N ILE A 163 12.15 -2.22 2.26
CA ILE A 163 11.52 -0.99 2.75
C ILE A 163 12.10 -0.60 4.12
N LYS A 164 12.24 -1.58 5.03
CA LYS A 164 12.85 -1.35 6.34
C LYS A 164 14.26 -0.78 6.21
N ASP A 165 15.11 -1.37 5.37
CA ASP A 165 16.51 -0.95 5.22
C ASP A 165 16.62 0.48 4.66
N LYS A 166 15.66 0.89 3.80
CA LYS A 166 15.65 2.24 3.21
C LYS A 166 15.03 3.31 4.12
N PHE A 167 14.05 2.97 4.94
CA PHE A 167 13.19 3.94 5.62
C PHE A 167 13.10 3.73 7.14
N ALA A 168 13.83 2.77 7.73
CA ALA A 168 13.79 2.55 9.16
C ALA A 168 14.28 3.78 9.93
N VAL A 169 13.46 4.25 10.84
CA VAL A 169 13.80 5.32 11.78
C VAL A 169 13.80 4.75 13.19
N PRO A 170 14.78 5.07 14.04
CA PRO A 170 14.79 4.61 15.43
C PRO A 170 13.56 5.11 16.17
N ARG A 171 13.07 4.31 17.10
CA ARG A 171 11.91 4.66 17.92
C ARG A 171 12.20 5.90 18.77
N ARG A 172 11.35 6.92 18.69
CA ARG A 172 11.48 8.16 19.47
C ARG A 172 10.88 8.05 20.87
N THR A 173 9.86 7.19 21.04
CA THR A 173 9.19 6.98 22.33
C THR A 173 9.85 5.86 23.12
N LYS A 174 9.97 5.99 24.42
CA LYS A 174 10.41 4.92 25.33
C LYS A 174 9.21 4.07 25.73
N ILE A 175 9.41 2.78 25.86
CA ILE A 175 8.45 1.88 26.51
C ILE A 175 8.83 1.88 28.00
N ILE A 176 7.91 2.31 28.84
CA ILE A 176 8.04 2.27 30.30
C ILE A 176 6.91 1.41 30.84
N ASP A 177 7.15 0.78 31.98
CA ASP A 177 6.10 0.06 32.67
C ASP A 177 5.02 1.04 33.12
N ALA A 178 3.76 0.63 33.01
CA ALA A 178 2.64 1.48 33.43
C ALA A 178 2.71 1.71 34.94
N VAL A 179 2.97 2.95 35.33
CA VAL A 179 2.78 3.37 36.70
C VAL A 179 1.29 3.65 36.87
N LEU A 180 0.59 2.74 37.53
CA LEU A 180 -0.88 2.80 37.74
C LEU A 180 -1.32 4.00 38.61
N ASN A 181 -0.39 4.69 39.27
CA ASN A 181 -0.65 5.90 40.04
C ASN A 181 -0.37 7.14 39.23
N TYR A 182 -1.25 7.47 38.30
CA TYR A 182 -1.28 8.83 37.77
C TYR A 182 -1.89 9.76 38.80
N ASP A 183 -1.11 10.68 39.32
CA ASP A 183 -1.69 11.81 40.04
C ASP A 183 -2.52 12.61 39.03
N ILE A 184 -3.85 12.59 39.23
CA ILE A 184 -4.79 13.28 38.32
C ILE A 184 -4.39 14.75 38.20
N GLU A 185 -3.71 15.31 39.17
CA GLU A 185 -3.22 16.69 39.18
C GLU A 185 -2.15 16.94 38.12
N GLU A 186 -1.29 15.97 37.79
CA GLU A 186 -0.25 16.14 36.76
C GLU A 186 -0.85 16.26 35.34
N THR A 187 -2.09 15.80 35.15
CA THR A 187 -2.79 15.91 33.86
C THR A 187 -3.49 17.26 33.67
N ILE A 188 -3.66 18.04 34.75
CA ILE A 188 -4.35 19.33 34.73
C ILE A 188 -3.34 20.43 34.41
N GLN A 189 -3.56 21.17 33.33
CA GLN A 189 -2.70 22.31 33.00
C GLN A 189 -2.79 23.39 34.07
N LYS A 190 -1.62 23.92 34.45
CA LYS A 190 -1.52 25.03 35.41
C LYS A 190 -1.98 26.33 34.75
N GLN A 191 -3.18 26.81 35.09
CA GLN A 191 -3.82 27.99 34.54
C GLN A 191 -4.35 28.90 35.68
N SER A 192 -4.34 30.21 35.44
CA SER A 192 -4.96 31.15 36.35
C SER A 192 -6.49 31.15 36.11
N VAL A 193 -7.23 30.99 37.18
CA VAL A 193 -8.71 30.90 37.15
C VAL A 193 -9.30 31.87 38.18
N ILE A 194 -10.55 32.27 37.92
CA ILE A 194 -11.34 33.10 38.84
C ILE A 194 -12.39 32.23 39.47
N ILE A 195 -12.45 32.21 40.80
CA ILE A 195 -13.52 31.59 41.57
C ILE A 195 -14.45 32.70 42.04
N THR A 196 -15.74 32.56 41.73
CA THR A 196 -16.79 33.49 42.15
C THR A 196 -17.71 32.72 43.09
N VAL A 197 -17.98 33.29 44.26
CA VAL A 197 -18.86 32.76 45.28
C VAL A 197 -20.06 33.65 45.45
N THR A 198 -21.26 33.12 45.50
CA THR A 198 -22.52 33.88 45.69
C THR A 198 -23.00 33.75 47.15
N LEU A 199 -23.92 34.66 47.53
CA LEU A 199 -24.54 34.69 48.87
C LEU A 199 -25.27 33.37 49.21
N GLN A 200 -25.89 32.75 48.21
CA GLN A 200 -26.58 31.47 48.38
C GLN A 200 -25.65 30.26 48.35
N GLY A 201 -24.31 30.48 48.28
CA GLY A 201 -23.33 29.38 48.33
C GLY A 201 -22.98 28.75 46.98
N TYR A 202 -23.43 29.33 45.84
CA TYR A 202 -23.02 28.83 44.51
C TYR A 202 -21.58 29.26 44.22
N ILE A 203 -20.81 28.32 43.67
CA ILE A 203 -19.42 28.53 43.28
C ILE A 203 -19.27 28.30 41.79
N LYS A 204 -18.61 29.22 41.11
CA LYS A 204 -18.26 29.09 39.70
C LYS A 204 -16.78 29.30 39.46
N ARG A 205 -16.16 28.42 38.66
CA ARG A 205 -14.81 28.60 38.14
C ARG A 205 -14.86 29.15 36.72
N GLY A 206 -14.15 30.24 36.47
CA GLY A 206 -13.99 30.82 35.15
C GLY A 206 -12.52 30.92 34.76
N SER A 207 -12.20 30.80 33.46
CA SER A 207 -10.82 31.05 32.98
C SER A 207 -10.55 32.55 32.94
N LEU A 208 -9.34 32.96 33.34
CA LEU A 208 -8.88 34.35 33.24
C LEU A 208 -8.75 34.82 31.78
N ASP A 209 -8.41 33.91 30.88
CA ASP A 209 -8.25 34.16 29.44
C ASP A 209 -9.56 34.61 28.76
N GLY A 210 -10.70 34.33 29.37
CA GLY A 210 -12.03 34.77 28.94
C GLY A 210 -12.33 36.22 29.25
N VAL A 211 -11.55 36.85 30.16
CA VAL A 211 -11.74 38.25 30.64
C VAL A 211 -10.92 39.20 29.77
N LYS A 212 -11.53 39.76 28.72
CA LYS A 212 -10.88 40.80 27.90
C LYS A 212 -11.01 42.17 28.55
N LYS A 213 -9.92 42.95 28.51
CA LYS A 213 -9.92 44.33 28.98
C LYS A 213 -10.93 45.15 28.16
N GLN A 214 -11.91 45.73 28.84
CA GLN A 214 -12.99 46.48 28.19
C GLN A 214 -12.53 47.90 27.87
N LYS A 215 -12.78 48.35 26.64
CA LYS A 215 -12.61 49.75 26.24
C LYS A 215 -13.89 50.53 26.52
N ARG A 216 -13.78 51.90 26.63
CA ARG A 216 -14.98 52.78 26.82
C ARG A 216 -16.03 52.50 25.79
N GLY A 217 -17.32 52.28 26.25
CA GLY A 217 -18.48 52.05 25.40
C GLY A 217 -18.81 50.60 25.07
N GLY A 218 -18.04 49.59 25.56
CA GLY A 218 -18.35 48.19 25.34
C GLY A 218 -19.36 47.63 26.35
N LYS A 219 -20.20 46.65 25.94
CA LYS A 219 -21.00 45.83 26.86
C LYS A 219 -20.11 44.92 27.69
N GLY A 220 -20.14 45.07 29.01
CA GLY A 220 -19.40 44.20 29.92
C GLY A 220 -19.84 42.72 29.77
N LYS A 221 -18.93 41.80 30.09
CA LYS A 221 -19.29 40.37 30.24
C LYS A 221 -19.60 40.09 31.71
N SER A 222 -20.76 39.58 32.03
CA SER A 222 -21.06 39.06 33.36
C SER A 222 -20.26 37.78 33.58
N GLY A 223 -19.49 37.74 34.66
CA GLY A 223 -18.68 36.55 35.02
C GLY A 223 -19.55 35.36 35.47
N ILE A 224 -20.71 35.65 36.01
CA ILE A 224 -21.69 34.67 36.49
C ILE A 224 -23.10 35.21 36.24
N THR A 225 -24.01 34.36 35.84
CA THR A 225 -25.45 34.64 35.84
C THR A 225 -26.00 34.16 37.16
N THR A 226 -26.39 35.06 38.04
CA THR A 226 -26.99 34.78 39.34
C THR A 226 -28.47 34.49 39.17
N ARG A 227 -29.07 33.73 40.09
CA ARG A 227 -30.53 33.55 40.21
C ARG A 227 -31.14 34.80 40.84
N ASP A 228 -32.46 34.91 40.73
CA ASP A 228 -33.17 36.02 41.39
C ASP A 228 -32.87 36.02 42.88
N GLN A 229 -32.54 37.21 43.42
CA GLN A 229 -32.21 37.43 44.83
C GLN A 229 -30.82 36.84 45.28
N ASP A 230 -29.96 36.43 44.36
CA ASP A 230 -28.58 36.02 44.65
C ASP A 230 -27.57 37.07 44.19
N SER A 231 -26.50 37.27 44.97
CA SER A 231 -25.47 38.27 44.66
C SER A 231 -24.07 37.71 44.86
N VAL A 232 -23.07 38.20 44.12
CA VAL A 232 -21.68 37.83 44.28
C VAL A 232 -21.13 38.40 45.56
N VAL A 233 -20.67 37.54 46.46
CA VAL A 233 -20.05 37.93 47.74
C VAL A 233 -18.53 38.02 47.65
N GLN A 234 -17.91 37.07 46.92
CA GLN A 234 -16.48 36.99 46.88
C GLN A 234 -15.98 36.54 45.50
N THR A 235 -14.88 37.14 45.06
CA THR A 235 -14.19 36.72 43.85
C THR A 235 -12.70 36.56 44.17
N LEU A 236 -12.15 35.38 43.88
CA LEU A 236 -10.78 35.00 44.14
C LEU A 236 -10.07 34.68 42.84
N SER A 237 -8.84 35.22 42.66
CA SER A 237 -7.97 34.79 41.56
C SER A 237 -6.98 33.77 42.10
N VAL A 238 -7.04 32.57 41.56
CA VAL A 238 -6.24 31.42 42.01
C VAL A 238 -5.72 30.62 40.81
N ASN A 239 -4.88 29.64 41.10
CA ASN A 239 -4.37 28.72 40.09
C ASN A 239 -5.11 27.38 40.16
N THR A 240 -5.22 26.68 39.05
CA THR A 240 -5.87 25.33 38.99
C THR A 240 -5.28 24.31 39.99
N HIS A 241 -4.05 24.50 40.43
CA HIS A 241 -3.38 23.64 41.42
C HIS A 241 -3.45 24.20 42.87
N THR A 242 -4.10 25.36 43.07
CA THR A 242 -4.23 25.97 44.40
C THR A 242 -5.43 25.37 45.14
N SER A 243 -5.20 24.89 46.34
CA SER A 243 -6.29 24.39 47.21
C SER A 243 -7.08 25.58 47.79
N VAL A 244 -8.39 25.47 47.78
CA VAL A 244 -9.32 26.43 48.42
C VAL A 244 -9.89 25.83 49.66
N LEU A 245 -9.88 26.63 50.76
CA LEU A 245 -10.41 26.25 52.05
C LEU A 245 -11.79 26.90 52.20
N PHE A 246 -12.76 26.07 52.56
CA PHE A 246 -14.13 26.50 52.88
C PHE A 246 -14.41 26.33 54.34
N PHE A 247 -14.70 27.44 55.00
CA PHE A 247 -15.07 27.45 56.44
C PHE A 247 -16.59 27.44 56.53
N SER A 248 -17.16 26.41 57.14
CA SER A 248 -18.61 26.33 57.39
C SER A 248 -19.03 27.02 58.65
N THR A 249 -20.30 27.34 58.74
CA THR A 249 -20.94 27.88 59.95
C THR A 249 -20.92 26.93 61.16
N GLU A 250 -20.71 25.65 60.88
CA GLU A 250 -20.60 24.58 61.89
C GLU A 250 -19.18 24.39 62.42
N GLY A 251 -18.25 25.25 62.03
CA GLY A 251 -16.86 25.20 62.50
C GLY A 251 -16.00 24.13 61.77
N LEU A 252 -16.51 23.54 60.70
CA LEU A 252 -15.76 22.61 59.88
C LEU A 252 -15.02 23.30 58.73
N VAL A 253 -13.86 22.77 58.38
CA VAL A 253 -13.05 23.27 57.25
C VAL A 253 -12.93 22.21 56.17
N TYR A 254 -13.35 22.53 54.98
CA TYR A 254 -13.22 21.67 53.81
C TYR A 254 -12.14 22.19 52.89
N LYS A 255 -11.24 21.31 52.44
CA LYS A 255 -10.20 21.62 51.48
C LYS A 255 -10.53 20.98 50.15
N ILE A 256 -10.71 21.80 49.14
CA ILE A 256 -11.01 21.36 47.76
C ILE A 256 -9.91 21.92 46.86
N LYS A 257 -9.47 21.11 45.89
CA LYS A 257 -8.55 21.51 44.83
C LYS A 257 -9.28 21.87 43.54
#